data_807b0d1a2d1d21b57095384dd1db16ad
#
_entry.id   807b0d1a2d1d21b57095384dd1db16ad
#
_cell.length_a   1.000
_cell.length_b   1.000
_cell.length_c   1.000
_cell.angle_alpha   90.00
_cell.angle_beta   90.00
_cell.angle_gamma   90.00
#
_symmetry.space_group_name_H-M   'P 1'
#
loop_
_entity.id
_entity.type
_entity.pdbx_description
1 polymer ?
#
loop_
_entity_poly.entity_id
_entity_poly.type
_entity_poly.pdbx_seq_one_letter_code
_entity_poly.pdbx_strand_id
1 'polypeptide(L)'
;MNLHKQGKIWGETQSLFNKNNVEIHRIETKKGGYCSKHKHDYKYNCFYVEKGKLEITVWCNGYDLVDKTILSTGEATTVPPTEYHMFKALEDTVCYEIYWVELSKD
;
A
#
# COMPACT_ATOMS: atom_id res chain seq x y z
N MET A 1 24.23 -3.88 5.58
CA MET A 1 23.45 -2.64 5.72
C MET A 1 22.19 -2.91 6.53
N ASN A 2 21.99 -2.12 7.56
CA ASN A 2 20.78 -2.24 8.38
C ASN A 2 19.69 -1.35 7.80
N LEU A 3 18.62 -1.96 7.31
CA LEU A 3 17.46 -1.23 6.84
C LEU A 3 16.57 -0.87 8.02
N HIS A 4 16.05 0.34 8.00
CA HIS A 4 15.20 0.81 9.08
C HIS A 4 13.88 0.06 9.11
N LYS A 5 13.55 -0.50 10.28
CA LYS A 5 12.26 -1.14 10.54
C LYS A 5 11.47 -0.31 11.54
N GLN A 6 10.18 -0.20 11.30
CA GLN A 6 9.27 0.53 12.18
C GLN A 6 8.09 -0.37 12.55
N GLY A 7 7.86 -0.56 13.84
CA GLY A 7 6.68 -1.26 14.32
C GLY A 7 5.43 -0.40 14.17
N LYS A 8 4.33 -1.02 13.83
CA LYS A 8 3.01 -0.42 13.73
C LYS A 8 2.03 -1.26 14.52
N ILE A 9 0.86 -0.69 14.85
CA ILE A 9 -0.19 -1.45 15.54
C ILE A 9 -0.58 -2.69 14.73
N TRP A 10 -0.61 -2.55 13.38
CA TRP A 10 -1.02 -3.63 12.48
C TRP A 10 0.12 -4.60 12.12
N GLY A 11 1.38 -4.26 12.43
CA GLY A 11 2.51 -5.11 12.06
C GLY A 11 3.79 -4.32 11.98
N GLU A 12 4.56 -4.52 10.92
CA GLU A 12 5.87 -3.92 10.76
C GLU A 12 6.05 -3.42 9.33
N THR A 13 6.69 -2.27 9.18
CA THR A 13 7.10 -1.75 7.88
C THR A 13 8.62 -1.54 7.86
N GLN A 14 9.22 -1.80 6.72
CA GLN A 14 10.65 -1.63 6.51
C GLN A 14 10.88 -0.89 5.20
N SER A 15 11.55 0.26 5.27
CA SER A 15 11.92 0.99 4.05
C SER A 15 13.06 0.26 3.35
N LEU A 16 12.85 -0.15 2.10
CA LEU A 16 13.83 -0.85 1.29
C LEU A 16 14.55 0.08 0.32
N PHE A 17 13.86 1.11 -0.14
CA PHE A 17 14.36 1.99 -1.18
C PHE A 17 13.65 3.34 -1.09
N ASN A 18 14.41 4.42 -1.24
CA ASN A 18 13.84 5.77 -1.25
C ASN A 18 14.78 6.69 -2.03
N LYS A 19 14.57 6.79 -3.35
CA LYS A 19 15.36 7.65 -4.24
C LYS A 19 14.54 8.05 -5.46
N ASN A 20 14.82 9.24 -5.99
CA ASN A 20 14.30 9.67 -7.30
C ASN A 20 12.77 9.58 -7.40
N ASN A 21 12.08 10.01 -6.35
CA ASN A 21 10.62 9.99 -6.27
C ASN A 21 10.01 8.58 -6.22
N VAL A 22 10.81 7.57 -5.89
CA VAL A 22 10.33 6.19 -5.71
C VAL A 22 10.67 5.74 -4.29
N GLU A 23 9.66 5.19 -3.61
CA GLU A 23 9.84 4.58 -2.29
C GLU A 23 9.29 3.17 -2.33
N ILE A 24 10.01 2.24 -1.72
CA ILE A 24 9.57 0.85 -1.59
C ILE A 24 9.65 0.45 -0.13
N HIS A 25 8.53 -0.01 0.41
CA HIS A 25 8.42 -0.49 1.78
C HIS A 25 7.95 -1.95 1.79
N ARG A 26 8.60 -2.76 2.61
CA ARG A 26 8.16 -4.12 2.89
C ARG A 26 7.30 -4.11 4.14
N ILE A 27 6.16 -4.76 4.07
CA ILE A 27 5.17 -4.79 5.15
C ILE A 27 4.94 -6.23 5.59
N GLU A 28 5.01 -6.46 6.88
CA GLU A 28 4.51 -7.69 7.50
C GLU A 28 3.33 -7.33 8.37
N THR A 29 2.22 -8.00 8.20
CA THR A 29 1.02 -7.76 8.98
C THR A 29 0.33 -9.06 9.33
N LYS A 30 -0.24 -9.13 10.52
CA LYS A 30 -1.02 -10.27 10.96
C LYS A 30 -2.44 -10.17 10.41
N LYS A 31 -3.11 -11.31 10.32
CA LYS A 31 -4.52 -11.37 9.97
C LYS A 31 -5.32 -10.35 10.79
N GLY A 32 -6.12 -9.54 10.12
CA GLY A 32 -6.92 -8.49 10.75
C GLY A 32 -6.23 -7.15 10.89
N GLY A 33 -4.91 -7.08 10.63
CA GLY A 33 -4.20 -5.80 10.65
C GLY A 33 -4.68 -4.88 9.54
N TYR A 34 -4.81 -3.60 9.84
CA TYR A 34 -5.28 -2.61 8.86
C TYR A 34 -4.64 -1.26 9.14
N CYS A 35 -4.50 -0.46 8.09
CA CYS A 35 -4.06 0.92 8.22
C CYS A 35 -5.27 1.87 8.27
N SER A 36 -5.03 3.10 8.71
CA SER A 36 -6.06 4.15 8.69
C SER A 36 -6.42 4.53 7.26
N LYS A 37 -7.66 4.97 7.07
CA LYS A 37 -8.07 5.58 5.81
C LYS A 37 -7.26 6.86 5.58
N HIS A 38 -6.57 6.96 4.46
CA HIS A 38 -5.72 8.09 4.13
C HIS A 38 -5.61 8.27 2.62
N LYS A 39 -5.02 9.37 2.19
CA LYS A 39 -4.73 9.63 0.78
C LYS A 39 -3.37 10.28 0.65
N HIS A 40 -2.81 10.21 -0.55
CA HIS A 40 -1.61 10.96 -0.95
C HIS A 40 -2.01 11.96 -2.03
N ASP A 41 -1.48 13.18 -1.95
CA ASP A 41 -1.87 14.21 -2.91
C ASP A 41 -1.17 14.06 -4.26
N TYR A 42 0.04 13.49 -4.28
CA TYR A 42 0.86 13.43 -5.49
C TYR A 42 1.39 12.03 -5.80
N LYS A 43 1.32 11.09 -4.84
CA LYS A 43 1.94 9.79 -4.99
C LYS A 43 0.96 8.74 -5.48
N TYR A 44 1.39 7.93 -6.43
CA TYR A 44 0.77 6.65 -6.73
C TYR A 44 1.21 5.65 -5.67
N ASN A 45 0.37 4.71 -5.34
CA ASN A 45 0.67 3.66 -4.36
C ASN A 45 0.29 2.30 -4.94
N CYS A 46 1.29 1.50 -5.28
CA CYS A 46 1.08 0.13 -5.72
C CYS A 46 1.23 -0.80 -4.52
N PHE A 47 0.28 -1.72 -4.36
CA PHE A 47 0.37 -2.80 -3.39
C PHE A 47 0.65 -4.09 -4.13
N TYR A 48 1.68 -4.82 -3.71
CA TYR A 48 2.02 -6.13 -4.25
C TYR A 48 2.09 -7.15 -3.12
N VAL A 49 1.40 -8.28 -3.25
CA VAL A 49 1.37 -9.32 -2.23
C VAL A 49 2.37 -10.43 -2.57
N GLU A 50 3.36 -10.60 -1.71
CA GLU A 50 4.30 -11.72 -1.80
C GLU A 50 3.70 -12.99 -1.21
N LYS A 51 3.02 -12.86 -0.07
CA LYS A 51 2.44 -14.00 0.65
C LYS A 51 1.21 -13.52 1.42
N GLY A 52 0.14 -14.28 1.35
CA GLY A 52 -1.07 -14.01 2.11
C GLY A 52 -2.19 -13.42 1.26
N LYS A 53 -3.02 -12.59 1.88
CA LYS A 53 -4.20 -12.03 1.23
C LYS A 53 -4.49 -10.65 1.82
N LEU A 54 -4.59 -9.66 0.94
CA LEU A 54 -4.74 -8.26 1.32
C LEU A 54 -5.97 -7.67 0.63
N GLU A 55 -6.83 -7.01 1.40
CA GLU A 55 -7.97 -6.27 0.85
C GLU A 55 -7.60 -4.80 0.78
N ILE A 56 -7.70 -4.22 -0.41
CA ILE A 56 -7.50 -2.79 -0.64
C ILE A 56 -8.87 -2.16 -0.85
N THR A 57 -9.20 -1.20 -0.01
CA THR A 57 -10.43 -0.42 -0.13
C THR A 57 -10.08 0.96 -0.64
N VAL A 58 -10.75 1.41 -1.70
CA VAL A 58 -10.56 2.72 -2.30
C VAL A 58 -11.90 3.45 -2.34
N TRP A 59 -11.90 4.69 -1.85
CA TRP A 59 -13.06 5.59 -1.96
C TRP A 59 -12.85 6.47 -3.16
N CYS A 60 -13.60 6.20 -4.22
CA CYS A 60 -13.42 6.92 -5.48
C CYS A 60 -13.88 8.37 -5.35
N ASN A 61 -13.04 9.30 -5.80
CA ASN A 61 -13.36 10.74 -5.73
C ASN A 61 -14.62 11.07 -6.52
N GLY A 62 -15.51 11.85 -5.88
CA GLY A 62 -16.72 12.32 -6.53
C GLY A 62 -17.82 11.27 -6.66
N TYR A 63 -17.62 10.09 -6.09
CA TYR A 63 -18.60 9.01 -6.11
C TYR A 63 -18.83 8.49 -4.69
N ASP A 64 -20.05 8.04 -4.42
CA ASP A 64 -20.35 7.33 -3.17
C ASP A 64 -19.91 5.86 -3.25
N LEU A 65 -19.13 5.53 -4.27
CA LEU A 65 -18.68 4.16 -4.51
C LEU A 65 -17.41 3.85 -3.77
N VAL A 66 -17.39 2.67 -3.19
CA VAL A 66 -16.22 2.11 -2.53
C VAL A 66 -15.82 0.87 -3.30
N ASP A 67 -14.60 0.88 -3.84
CA ASP A 67 -14.05 -0.29 -4.52
C ASP A 67 -13.23 -1.12 -3.54
N LYS A 68 -13.47 -2.42 -3.54
CA LYS A 68 -12.67 -3.36 -2.75
C LYS A 68 -12.01 -4.35 -3.69
N THR A 69 -10.70 -4.46 -3.58
CA THR A 69 -9.90 -5.42 -4.36
C THR A 69 -9.20 -6.35 -3.40
N ILE A 70 -9.34 -7.65 -3.61
CA ILE A 70 -8.64 -8.64 -2.82
C ILE A 70 -7.46 -9.15 -3.63
N LEU A 71 -6.26 -8.95 -3.07
CA LEU A 71 -5.01 -9.41 -3.69
C LEU A 71 -4.55 -10.68 -3.00
N SER A 72 -4.33 -11.72 -3.79
CA SER A 72 -3.68 -12.95 -3.33
C SER A 72 -2.20 -12.92 -3.73
N THR A 73 -1.46 -13.93 -3.32
CA THR A 73 -0.02 -14.04 -3.62
C THR A 73 0.28 -13.80 -5.11
N GLY A 74 1.21 -12.89 -5.39
CA GLY A 74 1.61 -12.56 -6.75
C GLY A 74 0.78 -11.50 -7.43
N GLU A 75 -0.24 -10.97 -6.77
CA GLU A 75 -1.14 -9.96 -7.35
C GLU A 75 -0.83 -8.56 -6.86
N ALA A 76 -1.17 -7.57 -7.66
CA ALA A 76 -0.93 -6.17 -7.36
C ALA A 76 -2.07 -5.28 -7.84
N THR A 77 -2.22 -4.13 -7.18
CA THR A 77 -3.13 -3.08 -7.62
C THR A 77 -2.50 -1.72 -7.31
N THR A 78 -2.90 -0.69 -8.04
CA THR A 78 -2.37 0.66 -7.87
C THR A 78 -3.49 1.62 -7.54
N VAL A 79 -3.26 2.44 -6.51
CA VAL A 79 -4.17 3.52 -6.13
C VAL A 79 -3.57 4.83 -6.63
N PRO A 80 -4.31 5.60 -7.45
CA PRO A 80 -3.82 6.90 -7.92
C PRO A 80 -3.83 7.94 -6.81
N PRO A 81 -3.11 9.07 -7.01
CA PRO A 81 -3.15 10.18 -6.06
C PRO A 81 -4.58 10.68 -5.84
N THR A 82 -4.80 11.29 -4.70
CA THR A 82 -6.02 11.96 -4.25
C THR A 82 -7.17 11.03 -3.86
N GLU A 83 -7.08 9.74 -4.11
CA GLU A 83 -8.10 8.80 -3.67
C GLU A 83 -7.80 8.27 -2.27
N TYR A 84 -8.78 8.36 -1.38
CA TYR A 84 -8.67 7.75 -0.05
C TYR A 84 -8.63 6.25 -0.17
N HIS A 85 -7.78 5.62 0.62
CA HIS A 85 -7.62 4.17 0.61
C HIS A 85 -7.18 3.64 1.96
N MET A 86 -7.34 2.34 2.14
CA MET A 86 -6.80 1.59 3.27
C MET A 86 -6.59 0.14 2.87
N PHE A 87 -5.69 -0.54 3.60
CA PHE A 87 -5.54 -1.98 3.45
C PHE A 87 -5.99 -2.72 4.70
N LYS A 88 -6.38 -3.96 4.53
CA LYS A 88 -6.66 -4.89 5.63
C LYS A 88 -6.15 -6.27 5.25
N ALA A 89 -5.40 -6.89 6.14
CA ALA A 89 -4.90 -8.24 5.93
C ALA A 89 -5.99 -9.26 6.28
N LEU A 90 -6.35 -10.09 5.31
CA LEU A 90 -7.33 -11.16 5.50
C LEU A 90 -6.66 -12.44 6.02
N GLU A 91 -5.36 -12.52 5.89
CA GLU A 91 -4.48 -13.57 6.42
C GLU A 91 -3.19 -12.89 6.90
N ASP A 92 -2.31 -13.64 7.55
CA ASP A 92 -0.94 -13.15 7.79
C ASP A 92 -0.31 -12.87 6.43
N THR A 93 0.18 -11.65 6.22
CA THR A 93 0.56 -11.16 4.90
C THR A 93 1.94 -10.53 4.92
N VAL A 94 2.69 -10.80 3.85
CA VAL A 94 3.88 -10.05 3.47
C VAL A 94 3.59 -9.37 2.16
N CYS A 95 3.70 -8.06 2.13
CA CYS A 95 3.41 -7.27 0.94
C CYS A 95 4.36 -6.08 0.84
N TYR A 96 4.28 -5.40 -0.29
CA TYR A 96 5.11 -4.23 -0.56
C TYR A 96 4.22 -3.07 -0.96
N GLU A 97 4.56 -1.88 -0.46
CA GLU A 97 4.02 -0.63 -0.96
C GLU A 97 5.10 0.05 -1.80
N ILE A 98 4.76 0.38 -3.02
CA ILE A 98 5.64 1.07 -3.95
C ILE A 98 5.00 2.42 -4.26
N TYR A 99 5.69 3.49 -3.90
CA TYR A 99 5.23 4.86 -4.11
C TYR A 99 6.05 5.52 -5.20
N TRP A 100 5.40 6.28 -6.07
CA TRP A 100 6.12 7.12 -7.05
C TRP A 100 5.28 8.34 -7.41
N VAL A 101 5.96 9.34 -7.94
CA VAL A 101 5.35 10.55 -8.46
C VAL A 101 5.61 10.59 -9.95
N GLU A 102 4.55 10.75 -10.74
CA GLU A 102 4.73 10.94 -12.19
C GLU A 102 5.22 12.35 -12.46
N LEU A 103 6.29 12.44 -13.22
CA LEU A 103 6.81 13.73 -13.68
C LEU A 103 6.06 14.13 -14.95
N SER A 104 5.71 15.42 -15.05
CA SER A 104 5.04 15.91 -16.25
C SER A 104 5.98 15.76 -17.44
N LYS A 105 5.39 15.37 -18.56
CA LYS A 105 6.10 15.29 -19.84
C LYS A 105 5.89 16.59 -20.58
N ASP A 106 6.95 17.31 -20.80
CA ASP A 106 6.94 18.51 -21.62
C ASP A 106 7.75 18.27 -22.88
#